data_d2525fec926f9a4241ab13a28f2713c4
#
_entry.id   d2525fec926f9a4241ab13a28f2713c4
#
_cell.length_a   1.000
_cell.length_b   1.000
_cell.length_c   1.000
_cell.angle_alpha   90.00
_cell.angle_beta   90.00
_cell.angle_gamma   90.00
#
_symmetry.space_group_name_H-M   'P 1'
#
loop_
_entity.id
_entity.type
_entity.pdbx_description
1 polymer ?
#
loop_
_entity_poly.entity_id
_entity_poly.type
_entity_poly.pdbx_seq_one_letter_code
_entity_poly.pdbx_strand_id
1 'polypeptide(L)'
;MSKWKNEDEMFALIREKLYTPVVGDILDQKGYVHQFLPPDIRPLKDDMKLAGKAMTVLMIDVFGEQKKPFGYLTEALDQLQKNE
;
A
#
# COMPACT_ATOMS: atom_id res chain seq x y z
N MET A 1 -11.40 22.37 -6.61
CA MET A 1 -12.13 22.21 -5.33
C MET A 1 -12.07 20.74 -4.90
N SER A 2 -11.55 20.46 -3.72
CA SER A 2 -11.44 19.07 -3.25
C SER A 2 -12.79 18.58 -2.70
N LYS A 3 -13.09 17.30 -2.96
CA LYS A 3 -14.30 16.63 -2.48
C LYS A 3 -14.14 16.09 -1.07
N TRP A 4 -12.99 16.30 -0.46
CA TRP A 4 -12.67 15.80 0.87
C TRP A 4 -12.01 16.91 1.69
N LYS A 5 -12.15 16.81 3.02
CA LYS A 5 -11.62 17.81 3.96
C LYS A 5 -10.23 17.43 4.49
N ASN A 6 -9.92 16.14 4.53
CA ASN A 6 -8.66 15.63 5.07
C ASN A 6 -8.30 14.31 4.39
N GLU A 7 -7.13 13.76 4.75
CA GLU A 7 -6.66 12.50 4.18
C GLU A 7 -7.57 11.32 4.50
N ASP A 8 -8.13 11.28 5.71
CA ASP A 8 -9.03 10.19 6.11
C ASP A 8 -10.24 10.12 5.18
N GLU A 9 -10.84 11.27 4.89
CA GLU A 9 -11.98 11.34 3.96
C GLU A 9 -11.56 10.98 2.54
N MET A 10 -10.39 11.41 2.10
CA MET A 10 -9.87 11.09 0.78
C MET A 10 -9.71 9.58 0.61
N PHE A 11 -9.05 8.91 1.56
CA PHE A 11 -8.84 7.46 1.45
C PHE A 11 -10.15 6.69 1.58
N ALA A 12 -11.08 7.14 2.42
CA ALA A 12 -12.39 6.53 2.52
C ALA A 12 -13.17 6.64 1.20
N LEU A 13 -13.09 7.79 0.55
CA LEU A 13 -13.74 8.01 -0.74
C LEU A 13 -13.12 7.12 -1.83
N ILE A 14 -11.80 6.99 -1.83
CA ILE A 14 -11.10 6.11 -2.76
C ILE A 14 -11.57 4.66 -2.59
N ARG A 15 -11.62 4.17 -1.34
CA ARG A 15 -12.09 2.81 -1.06
C ARG A 15 -13.53 2.58 -1.50
N GLU A 16 -14.37 3.60 -1.39
CA GLU A 16 -15.79 3.50 -1.73
C GLU A 16 -16.04 3.58 -3.24
N LYS A 17 -15.37 4.50 -3.92
CA LYS A 17 -15.70 4.88 -5.30
C LYS A 17 -14.78 4.29 -6.36
N LEU A 18 -13.56 3.93 -5.99
CA LEU A 18 -12.55 3.48 -6.95
C LEU A 18 -12.20 2.01 -6.73
N TYR A 19 -11.63 1.42 -7.75
CA TYR A 19 -11.07 0.07 -7.69
C TYR A 19 -9.83 0.01 -8.59
N THR A 20 -9.00 -1.00 -8.38
CA THR A 20 -7.65 -1.07 -8.96
C THR A 20 -7.62 -0.89 -10.48
N PRO A 21 -8.45 -1.56 -11.29
CA PRO A 21 -8.40 -1.36 -12.75
C PRO A 21 -8.65 0.08 -13.19
N VAL A 22 -9.57 0.78 -12.52
CA VAL A 22 -9.87 2.18 -12.85
C VAL A 22 -8.68 3.08 -12.55
N VAL A 23 -8.05 2.89 -11.38
CA VAL A 23 -6.87 3.66 -10.99
C VAL A 23 -5.72 3.38 -11.95
N GLY A 24 -5.50 2.12 -12.31
CA GLY A 24 -4.46 1.72 -13.24
C GLY A 24 -4.65 2.36 -14.62
N ASP A 25 -5.87 2.39 -15.13
CA ASP A 25 -6.17 3.01 -16.42
C ASP A 25 -5.87 4.51 -16.41
N ILE A 26 -6.23 5.20 -15.32
CA ILE A 26 -5.94 6.63 -15.18
C ILE A 26 -4.43 6.89 -15.13
N LEU A 27 -3.69 6.06 -14.40
CA LEU A 27 -2.24 6.18 -14.32
C LEU A 27 -1.58 5.92 -15.66
N ASP A 28 -2.07 4.94 -16.44
CA ASP A 28 -1.61 4.69 -17.79
C ASP A 28 -1.78 5.93 -18.69
N GLN A 29 -2.92 6.59 -18.61
CA GLN A 29 -3.20 7.81 -19.36
C GLN A 29 -2.24 8.94 -18.98
N LYS A 30 -1.76 8.96 -17.74
CA LYS A 30 -0.80 9.96 -17.26
C LYS A 30 0.65 9.59 -17.50
N GLY A 31 0.92 8.44 -18.11
CA GLY A 31 2.26 7.97 -18.43
C GLY A 31 2.89 7.04 -17.39
N TYR A 32 2.17 6.68 -16.35
CA TYR A 32 2.66 5.76 -15.32
C TYR A 32 2.17 4.35 -15.65
N VAL A 33 2.90 3.65 -16.52
CA VAL A 33 2.41 2.42 -17.17
C VAL A 33 2.72 1.11 -16.42
N HIS A 34 3.45 1.16 -15.31
CA HIS A 34 3.84 -0.05 -14.56
C HIS A 34 3.46 0.08 -13.09
N GLN A 35 2.18 0.39 -12.81
CA GLN A 35 1.74 0.70 -11.45
C GLN A 35 0.87 -0.39 -10.82
N PHE A 36 0.77 -1.55 -11.46
CA PHE A 36 0.09 -2.70 -10.88
C PHE A 36 1.06 -3.58 -10.11
N LEU A 37 0.65 -4.04 -8.94
CA LEU A 37 1.40 -5.04 -8.19
C LEU A 37 1.30 -6.41 -8.88
N PRO A 38 2.30 -7.28 -8.69
CA PRO A 38 2.22 -8.65 -9.20
C PRO A 38 0.99 -9.38 -8.67
N PRO A 39 0.46 -10.37 -9.42
CA PRO A 39 -0.76 -11.09 -9.01
C PRO A 39 -0.67 -11.83 -7.68
N ASP A 40 0.53 -12.19 -7.22
CA ASP A 40 0.73 -12.86 -5.92
C ASP A 40 0.63 -11.88 -4.74
N ILE A 41 0.65 -10.58 -4.97
CA ILE A 41 0.40 -9.60 -3.91
C ILE A 41 -1.10 -9.43 -3.80
N ARG A 42 -1.69 -10.04 -2.78
CA ARG A 42 -3.14 -10.13 -2.62
C ARG A 42 -3.55 -9.75 -1.20
N PRO A 43 -4.78 -9.24 -1.02
CA PRO A 43 -5.28 -8.99 0.33
C PRO A 43 -5.50 -10.29 1.10
N LEU A 44 -5.49 -10.22 2.42
CA LEU A 44 -5.73 -11.37 3.28
C LEU A 44 -7.12 -11.96 3.08
N LYS A 45 -8.10 -11.12 2.76
CA LYS A 45 -9.47 -11.54 2.42
C LYS A 45 -9.83 -10.92 1.07
N ASP A 46 -10.57 -11.64 0.25
CA ASP A 46 -10.89 -11.21 -1.11
C ASP A 46 -11.72 -9.92 -1.17
N ASP A 47 -12.48 -9.63 -0.12
CA ASP A 47 -13.34 -8.44 -0.06
C ASP A 47 -12.64 -7.21 0.53
N MET A 48 -11.38 -7.32 0.92
CA MET A 48 -10.63 -6.19 1.48
C MET A 48 -10.26 -5.19 0.40
N LYS A 49 -10.49 -3.91 0.71
CA LYS A 49 -10.04 -2.80 -0.11
C LYS A 49 -9.09 -1.94 0.71
N LEU A 50 -7.98 -1.56 0.11
CA LEU A 50 -6.95 -0.77 0.77
C LEU A 50 -6.64 0.47 -0.05
N ALA A 51 -6.62 1.60 0.61
CA ALA A 51 -6.08 2.85 0.06
C ALA A 51 -5.34 3.57 1.17
N GLY A 52 -4.11 3.99 0.91
CA GLY A 52 -3.30 4.64 1.93
C GLY A 52 -1.99 5.12 1.34
N LYS A 53 -1.16 5.66 2.22
CA LYS A 53 0.19 6.07 1.89
C LYS A 53 1.14 4.90 2.03
N ALA A 54 2.12 4.79 1.14
CA ALA A 54 3.14 3.76 1.23
C ALA A 54 4.14 4.11 2.34
N MET A 55 4.35 3.17 3.26
CA MET A 55 5.53 3.19 4.12
C MET A 55 6.53 2.22 3.52
N THR A 56 7.64 2.74 3.04
CA THR A 56 8.63 1.93 2.34
C THR A 56 9.67 1.36 3.29
N VAL A 57 10.06 0.11 3.03
CA VAL A 57 11.09 -0.59 3.81
C VAL A 57 12.09 -1.19 2.84
N LEU A 58 13.36 -0.84 3.02
CA LEU A 58 14.43 -1.44 2.24
C LEU A 58 14.86 -2.76 2.89
N MET A 59 14.75 -3.84 2.15
CA MET A 59 15.17 -5.15 2.62
C MET A 59 16.45 -5.57 1.91
N ILE A 60 17.35 -6.20 2.65
CA ILE A 60 18.59 -6.74 2.12
C ILE A 60 18.74 -8.19 2.56
N ASP A 61 19.41 -8.98 1.73
CA ASP A 61 19.79 -10.32 2.11
C ASP A 61 20.95 -10.26 3.12
N VAL A 62 20.86 -11.08 4.15
CA VAL A 62 21.93 -11.18 5.16
C VAL A 62 22.44 -12.62 5.21
N PHE A 63 23.70 -12.75 5.53
CA PHE A 63 24.34 -14.05 5.66
C PHE A 63 24.45 -14.43 7.14
N GLY A 64 23.98 -15.63 7.48
CA GLY A 64 24.01 -16.15 8.84
C GLY A 64 22.71 -15.91 9.59
N GLU A 65 22.61 -16.50 10.77
CA GLU A 65 21.42 -16.41 11.61
C GLU A 65 21.37 -15.08 12.34
N GLN A 66 20.18 -14.50 12.41
CA GLN A 66 19.94 -13.29 13.17
C GLN A 66 19.49 -13.64 14.58
N LYS A 67 19.90 -12.85 15.56
CA LYS A 67 19.48 -13.05 16.96
C LYS A 67 17.97 -12.94 17.14
N LYS A 68 17.34 -12.08 16.34
CA LYS A 68 15.90 -11.87 16.34
C LYS A 68 15.40 -11.95 14.90
N PRO A 69 15.14 -13.16 14.36
CA PRO A 69 14.84 -13.33 12.93
C PRO A 69 13.70 -12.45 12.40
N PHE A 70 12.70 -12.17 13.25
CA PHE A 70 11.54 -11.33 12.87
C PHE A 70 11.55 -9.97 13.56
N GLY A 71 12.62 -9.62 14.30
CA GLY A 71 12.68 -8.40 15.09
C GLY A 71 12.58 -7.13 14.25
N TYR A 72 13.34 -7.05 13.17
CA TYR A 72 13.31 -5.89 12.29
C TYR A 72 12.00 -5.76 11.52
N LEU A 73 11.41 -6.89 11.13
CA LEU A 73 10.10 -6.88 10.47
C LEU A 73 9.02 -6.34 11.42
N THR A 74 9.01 -6.79 12.67
CA THR A 74 8.07 -6.30 13.68
C THR A 74 8.28 -4.82 13.96
N GLU A 75 9.53 -4.37 14.06
CA GLU A 75 9.84 -2.95 14.24
C GLU A 75 9.32 -2.12 13.08
N ALA A 76 9.48 -2.59 11.84
CA ALA A 76 8.98 -1.90 10.66
C ALA A 76 7.45 -1.79 10.71
N LEU A 77 6.75 -2.86 11.08
CA LEU A 77 5.29 -2.85 11.20
C LEU A 77 4.83 -1.89 12.30
N ASP A 78 5.57 -1.80 13.40
CA ASP A 78 5.25 -0.90 14.50
C ASP A 78 5.41 0.59 14.12
N GLN A 79 6.13 0.90 13.04
CA GLN A 79 6.27 2.26 12.53
C GLN A 79 5.04 2.72 11.74
N LEU A 80 4.15 1.81 11.38
CA LEU A 80 2.96 2.17 10.60
C LEU A 80 2.07 3.14 11.36
N GLN A 81 1.60 4.15 10.66
CA GLN A 81 0.69 5.13 11.19
C GLN A 81 -0.65 5.01 10.46
N LYS A 82 -1.65 5.72 10.94
CA LYS A 82 -2.96 5.73 10.31
C LYS A 82 -2.84 6.10 8.84
N ASN A 83 -3.52 5.37 7.96
CA ASN A 83 -3.51 5.54 6.49
C ASN A 83 -2.20 5.09 5.81
N GLU A 84 -1.39 4.32 6.50
CA GLU A 84 -0.20 3.70 5.91
C GLU A 84 -0.34 2.20 5.74
#